data_82e96a4f754f2edb93099f58a0541725
#
_entry.id   82e96a4f754f2edb93099f58a0541725
#
_cell.length_a   1.000
_cell.length_b   1.000
_cell.length_c   1.000
_cell.angle_alpha   90.00
_cell.angle_beta   90.00
_cell.angle_gamma   90.00
#
_symmetry.space_group_name_H-M   'P 1'
#
loop_
_entity.id
_entity.type
_entity.pdbx_description
1 polymer ?
#
loop_
_entity_poly.entity_id
_entity_poly.type
_entity_poly.pdbx_seq_one_letter_code
_entity_poly.pdbx_strand_id
1 'polypeptide(L)'
;NPNGNNNSNNGKVLRETLSETCTRRRDEGRNIIVGINTGFFNSHDGFPRGMHIEEGEPVFINNPYVRSILTNHVWGFTFFDNRTVSFEKRDFTGKLKVGTKEYEYYSVNDTIVRLSGKPSYDANLYTFRYVKEPHPGLTNPIGTKALFIIGKNNQPLKVNSGDFEATITKIIDGRGTTVEAPYVTDKNEWVLQVTGDKADELVQNLKTGDKVQISAELKIGSSTNPIKVHNSSMYRYVYNGVYSAPPKKEDAETINPTTNLGMTQDKSKIVIFCVDGRTDSDRGLDFYEAYRVCKKLGLYDVIRFD
;
A
#
# COMPACT_ATOMS: atom_id res chain seq x y z
N ASN A 1 -9.51 4.83 5.43
CA ASN A 1 -8.46 4.64 6.43
C ASN A 1 -8.33 3.15 6.76
N PRO A 2 -7.25 2.45 6.34
CA PRO A 2 -7.06 1.03 6.67
C PRO A 2 -6.84 0.78 8.17
N ASN A 3 -6.61 1.85 8.96
CA ASN A 3 -6.51 1.81 10.41
C ASN A 3 -7.75 2.41 11.12
N GLY A 4 -8.77 2.81 10.38
CA GLY A 4 -10.05 3.16 10.96
C GLY A 4 -10.54 1.99 11.80
N ASN A 5 -11.08 2.27 12.98
CA ASN A 5 -11.52 1.28 13.97
C ASN A 5 -11.64 -0.13 13.40
N ASN A 6 -10.73 -1.01 13.77
CA ASN A 6 -10.53 -2.36 13.24
C ASN A 6 -11.74 -3.31 13.46
N ASN A 7 -12.95 -2.79 13.43
CA ASN A 7 -14.16 -3.59 13.44
C ASN A 7 -14.52 -3.92 11.99
N SER A 8 -14.03 -5.04 11.49
CA SER A 8 -14.51 -5.58 10.24
C SER A 8 -15.85 -6.28 10.47
N ASN A 9 -16.93 -5.72 9.96
CA ASN A 9 -18.14 -6.50 9.76
C ASN A 9 -17.97 -7.34 8.49
N ASN A 10 -17.88 -8.64 8.62
CA ASN A 10 -17.80 -9.60 7.51
C ASN A 10 -16.64 -9.39 6.54
N GLY A 11 -15.45 -9.12 7.03
CA GLY A 11 -14.25 -8.94 6.20
C GLY A 11 -14.19 -7.61 5.44
N LYS A 12 -15.04 -6.65 5.76
CA LYS A 12 -15.01 -5.29 5.22
C LYS A 12 -14.20 -4.38 6.13
N VAL A 13 -13.35 -3.56 5.54
CA VAL A 13 -12.69 -2.48 6.27
C VAL A 13 -13.72 -1.40 6.61
N LEU A 14 -13.82 -1.01 7.86
CA LEU A 14 -14.68 0.10 8.26
C LEU A 14 -14.17 1.41 7.64
N ARG A 15 -15.11 2.16 7.08
CA ARG A 15 -14.86 3.48 6.52
C ARG A 15 -15.12 4.54 7.58
N GLU A 16 -14.20 5.48 7.68
CA GLU A 16 -14.33 6.70 8.46
C GLU A 16 -14.44 7.89 7.52
N THR A 17 -15.24 8.87 7.89
CA THR A 17 -15.19 10.18 7.25
C THR A 17 -13.87 10.88 7.59
N LEU A 18 -13.50 11.88 6.80
CA LEU A 18 -12.30 12.68 7.08
C LEU A 18 -12.38 13.36 8.46
N SER A 19 -13.55 13.86 8.82
CA SER A 19 -13.77 14.49 10.15
C SER A 19 -13.59 13.50 11.29
N GLU A 20 -14.17 12.31 11.20
CA GLU A 20 -14.01 11.25 12.20
C GLU A 20 -12.54 10.84 12.34
N THR A 21 -11.83 10.66 11.21
CA THR A 21 -10.39 10.36 11.19
C THR A 21 -9.59 11.46 11.89
N CYS A 22 -9.85 12.74 11.59
CA CYS A 22 -9.14 13.86 12.21
C CYS A 22 -9.42 13.93 13.73
N THR A 23 -10.68 13.72 14.14
CA THR A 23 -11.05 13.70 15.55
C THR A 23 -10.33 12.59 16.29
N ARG A 24 -10.43 11.35 15.79
CA ARG A 24 -9.75 10.21 16.41
C ARG A 24 -8.24 10.43 16.52
N ARG A 25 -7.60 10.98 15.48
CA ARG A 25 -6.14 11.25 15.51
C ARG A 25 -5.77 12.33 16.53
N ARG A 26 -6.63 13.33 16.75
CA ARG A 26 -6.44 14.31 17.84
C ARG A 26 -6.56 13.67 19.21
N ASP A 27 -7.55 12.78 19.37
CA ASP A 27 -7.75 12.02 20.62
C ASP A 27 -6.56 11.11 20.94
N GLU A 28 -5.88 10.62 19.89
CA GLU A 28 -4.60 9.89 19.99
C GLU A 28 -3.39 10.83 20.27
N GLY A 29 -3.60 12.11 20.52
CA GLY A 29 -2.56 13.09 20.82
C GLY A 29 -1.81 13.64 19.59
N ARG A 30 -2.33 13.44 18.38
CA ARG A 30 -1.72 13.98 17.15
C ARG A 30 -2.14 15.44 16.94
N ASN A 31 -1.18 16.31 16.64
CA ASN A 31 -1.48 17.67 16.21
C ASN A 31 -1.89 17.69 14.73
N ILE A 32 -3.21 17.67 14.47
CA ILE A 32 -3.76 17.68 13.10
C ILE A 32 -4.01 19.12 12.67
N ILE A 33 -3.25 19.58 11.69
CA ILE A 33 -3.35 20.92 11.10
C ILE A 33 -4.29 20.89 9.89
N VAL A 34 -4.19 19.82 9.06
CA VAL A 34 -4.99 19.64 7.85
C VAL A 34 -5.27 18.16 7.62
N GLY A 35 -6.42 17.83 7.06
CA GLY A 35 -6.78 16.51 6.61
C GLY A 35 -7.28 16.55 5.17
N ILE A 36 -6.90 15.56 4.39
CA ILE A 36 -7.38 15.35 3.02
C ILE A 36 -7.63 13.87 2.79
N ASN A 37 -8.61 13.53 1.96
CA ASN A 37 -8.69 12.19 1.43
C ASN A 37 -7.64 12.00 0.33
N THR A 38 -7.03 10.82 0.29
CA THR A 38 -5.95 10.53 -0.66
C THR A 38 -6.28 9.31 -1.51
N GLY A 39 -5.71 8.18 -1.21
CA GLY A 39 -5.78 6.97 -2.01
C GLY A 39 -7.20 6.49 -2.33
N PHE A 40 -7.35 5.91 -3.49
CA PHE A 40 -8.57 5.22 -3.89
C PHE A 40 -8.78 3.96 -3.06
N PHE A 41 -10.02 3.56 -2.89
CA PHE A 41 -10.39 2.33 -2.22
C PHE A 41 -11.49 1.59 -2.98
N ASN A 42 -11.65 0.31 -2.70
CA ASN A 42 -12.76 -0.46 -3.23
C ASN A 42 -14.03 -0.14 -2.43
N SER A 43 -15.04 0.39 -3.10
CA SER A 43 -16.31 0.78 -2.45
C SER A 43 -17.09 -0.39 -1.86
N HIS A 44 -16.83 -1.63 -2.31
CA HIS A 44 -17.52 -2.82 -1.82
C HIS A 44 -16.98 -3.30 -0.46
N ASP A 45 -15.67 -3.35 -0.30
CA ASP A 45 -15.00 -3.94 0.88
C ASP A 45 -14.16 -2.93 1.69
N GLY A 46 -13.97 -1.71 1.17
CA GLY A 46 -13.21 -0.65 1.82
C GLY A 46 -11.69 -0.80 1.70
N PHE A 47 -11.19 -1.84 1.04
CA PHE A 47 -9.75 -2.02 0.88
C PHE A 47 -9.10 -0.93 0.03
N PRO A 48 -7.95 -0.40 0.44
CA PRO A 48 -7.21 0.58 -0.35
C PRO A 48 -6.83 0.02 -1.72
N ARG A 49 -6.77 0.91 -2.69
CA ARG A 49 -6.15 0.63 -3.99
C ARG A 49 -4.81 1.33 -4.05
N GLY A 50 -3.77 0.59 -4.42
CA GLY A 50 -2.44 1.16 -4.48
C GLY A 50 -1.61 0.83 -3.23
N MET A 51 -0.90 1.81 -2.71
CA MET A 51 0.04 1.60 -1.62
C MET A 51 -0.14 2.68 -0.56
N HIS A 52 -0.04 2.28 0.70
CA HIS A 52 -0.06 3.17 1.84
C HIS A 52 1.02 2.78 2.85
N ILE A 53 1.86 3.75 3.21
CA ILE A 53 2.89 3.63 4.25
C ILE A 53 2.66 4.75 5.25
N GLU A 54 2.69 4.43 6.54
CA GLU A 54 2.53 5.37 7.65
C GLU A 54 3.66 5.18 8.67
N GLU A 55 4.37 6.24 9.03
CA GLU A 55 5.51 6.22 9.96
C GLU A 55 6.59 5.17 9.57
N GLY A 56 6.77 4.98 8.27
CA GLY A 56 7.67 3.98 7.71
C GLY A 56 7.13 2.55 7.67
N GLU A 57 6.04 2.27 8.35
CA GLU A 57 5.43 0.93 8.37
C GLU A 57 4.54 0.70 7.15
N PRO A 58 4.65 -0.45 6.47
CA PRO A 58 3.76 -0.78 5.38
C PRO A 58 2.36 -1.11 5.90
N VAL A 59 1.39 -0.23 5.62
CA VAL A 59 -0.02 -0.43 5.98
C VAL A 59 -0.73 -1.28 4.94
N PHE A 60 -0.49 -0.98 3.68
CA PHE A 60 -1.03 -1.72 2.55
C PHE A 60 -0.13 -1.55 1.33
N ILE A 61 0.22 -2.65 0.69
CA ILE A 61 0.96 -2.68 -0.57
C ILE A 61 0.29 -3.72 -1.47
N ASN A 62 -0.36 -3.25 -2.52
CA ASN A 62 -1.03 -4.15 -3.45
C ASN A 62 -0.05 -4.96 -4.28
N ASN A 63 -0.40 -6.21 -4.54
CA ASN A 63 0.35 -7.07 -5.45
C ASN A 63 0.21 -6.57 -6.91
N PRO A 64 1.30 -6.16 -7.55
CA PRO A 64 1.25 -5.60 -8.90
C PRO A 64 0.85 -6.62 -9.97
N TYR A 65 0.98 -7.91 -9.67
CA TYR A 65 0.71 -8.98 -10.63
C TYR A 65 -0.74 -9.48 -10.60
N VAL A 66 -1.51 -9.14 -9.56
CA VAL A 66 -2.82 -9.76 -9.30
C VAL A 66 -3.98 -9.00 -9.91
N ARG A 67 -3.89 -7.69 -10.00
CA ARG A 67 -5.00 -6.84 -10.46
C ARG A 67 -4.56 -5.89 -11.54
N SER A 68 -4.88 -6.22 -12.80
CA SER A 68 -4.58 -5.36 -13.97
C SER A 68 -5.11 -3.91 -13.82
N ILE A 69 -6.18 -3.71 -13.05
CA ILE A 69 -6.75 -2.38 -12.76
C ILE A 69 -5.87 -1.60 -11.76
N LEU A 70 -5.07 -2.28 -10.94
CA LEU A 70 -4.26 -1.65 -9.89
C LEU A 70 -2.81 -1.37 -10.32
N THR A 71 -2.35 -1.92 -11.44
CA THR A 71 -1.03 -1.61 -12.00
C THR A 71 -0.87 -0.13 -12.37
N ASN A 72 -1.98 0.60 -12.48
CA ASN A 72 -1.98 2.03 -12.80
C ASN A 72 -1.74 2.93 -11.59
N HIS A 73 -1.84 2.41 -10.33
CA HIS A 73 -1.52 3.17 -9.11
C HIS A 73 -0.01 3.20 -8.84
N VAL A 74 0.77 3.48 -9.88
CA VAL A 74 2.24 3.46 -9.82
C VAL A 74 2.85 4.78 -9.38
N TRP A 75 2.08 5.87 -9.42
CA TRP A 75 2.50 7.18 -8.94
C TRP A 75 2.15 7.33 -7.48
N GLY A 76 2.83 8.21 -6.79
CA GLY A 76 2.50 8.48 -5.41
C GLY A 76 3.17 9.73 -4.87
N PHE A 77 2.62 10.24 -3.79
CA PHE A 77 3.26 11.22 -2.95
C PHE A 77 4.05 10.48 -1.87
N THR A 78 5.34 10.78 -1.79
CA THR A 78 6.24 10.21 -0.78
C THR A 78 6.85 11.32 0.04
N PHE A 79 6.75 11.21 1.36
CA PHE A 79 7.46 12.04 2.32
C PHE A 79 8.54 11.17 2.99
N PHE A 80 9.79 11.53 2.79
CA PHE A 80 10.93 10.82 3.35
C PHE A 80 11.28 11.31 4.76
N ASP A 81 12.00 10.51 5.54
CA ASP A 81 12.45 10.88 6.88
C ASP A 81 13.40 12.09 6.88
N ASN A 82 14.15 12.29 5.81
CA ASN A 82 15.00 13.47 5.60
C ASN A 82 14.23 14.76 5.23
N ARG A 83 12.89 14.74 5.34
CA ARG A 83 11.97 15.84 5.03
C ARG A 83 11.90 16.24 3.54
N THR A 84 12.45 15.44 2.66
CA THR A 84 12.24 15.63 1.22
C THR A 84 10.94 14.97 0.76
N VAL A 85 10.43 15.39 -0.39
CA VAL A 85 9.22 14.84 -1.01
C VAL A 85 9.48 14.39 -2.43
N SER A 86 8.70 13.42 -2.89
CA SER A 86 8.74 12.94 -4.27
C SER A 86 7.35 12.63 -4.79
N PHE A 87 7.15 12.82 -6.09
CA PHE A 87 5.95 12.50 -6.85
C PHE A 87 6.22 11.43 -7.93
N GLU A 88 7.24 10.61 -7.70
CA GLU A 88 7.75 9.65 -8.66
C GLU A 88 7.00 8.31 -8.64
N LYS A 89 7.31 7.50 -9.63
CA LYS A 89 6.92 6.09 -9.67
C LYS A 89 7.54 5.32 -8.53
N ARG A 90 6.81 4.31 -8.11
CA ARG A 90 7.18 3.38 -7.06
C ARG A 90 7.42 1.97 -7.61
N ASP A 91 8.33 1.26 -6.99
CA ASP A 91 8.56 -0.16 -7.20
C ASP A 91 8.86 -0.83 -5.85
N PHE A 92 8.11 -1.88 -5.52
CA PHE A 92 8.21 -2.56 -4.22
C PHE A 92 8.78 -3.95 -4.38
N THR A 93 9.72 -4.28 -3.51
CA THR A 93 10.27 -5.62 -3.36
C THR A 93 10.42 -5.95 -1.88
N GLY A 94 9.71 -6.97 -1.43
CA GLY A 94 9.95 -7.56 -0.11
C GLY A 94 10.81 -8.82 -0.23
N LYS A 95 11.63 -9.10 0.78
CA LYS A 95 12.50 -10.27 0.79
C LYS A 95 12.50 -10.97 2.13
N LEU A 96 12.48 -12.29 2.09
CA LEU A 96 12.82 -13.19 3.21
C LEU A 96 14.13 -13.88 2.87
N LYS A 97 15.17 -13.72 3.68
CA LYS A 97 16.46 -14.38 3.53
C LYS A 97 16.59 -15.53 4.53
N VAL A 98 16.90 -16.69 4.00
CA VAL A 98 17.12 -17.94 4.76
C VAL A 98 18.49 -18.48 4.41
N GLY A 99 19.46 -18.27 5.28
CA GLY A 99 20.86 -18.55 4.94
C GLY A 99 21.32 -17.72 3.73
N THR A 100 21.71 -18.39 2.65
CA THR A 100 22.13 -17.76 1.39
C THR A 100 21.01 -17.60 0.37
N LYS A 101 19.80 -18.11 0.65
CA LYS A 101 18.66 -18.04 -0.27
C LYS A 101 17.79 -16.83 0.01
N GLU A 102 17.28 -16.22 -1.05
CA GLU A 102 16.32 -15.12 -0.99
C GLU A 102 14.98 -15.54 -1.60
N TYR A 103 13.88 -15.17 -0.92
CA TYR A 103 12.51 -15.38 -1.36
C TYR A 103 11.79 -14.04 -1.39
N GLU A 104 11.31 -13.64 -2.56
CA GLU A 104 10.61 -12.37 -2.72
C GLU A 104 9.15 -12.49 -2.31
N TYR A 105 8.60 -11.40 -1.75
CA TYR A 105 7.16 -11.21 -1.60
C TYR A 105 6.76 -9.86 -2.22
N TYR A 106 5.56 -9.79 -2.77
CA TYR A 106 5.17 -8.71 -3.68
C TYR A 106 4.10 -7.80 -3.13
N SER A 107 3.54 -8.14 -1.98
CA SER A 107 2.45 -7.39 -1.38
C SER A 107 2.51 -7.43 0.14
N VAL A 108 1.88 -6.44 0.77
CA VAL A 108 1.73 -6.38 2.21
C VAL A 108 0.28 -6.05 2.53
N ASN A 109 -0.36 -6.89 3.37
CA ASN A 109 -1.73 -6.72 3.81
C ASN A 109 -2.75 -6.66 2.66
N ASP A 110 -2.40 -7.22 1.50
CA ASP A 110 -3.32 -7.37 0.35
C ASP A 110 -4.07 -8.71 0.43
N THR A 111 -5.18 -8.80 -0.25
CA THR A 111 -5.86 -10.08 -0.42
C THR A 111 -5.13 -10.92 -1.45
N ILE A 112 -4.88 -12.19 -1.14
CA ILE A 112 -4.30 -13.09 -2.12
C ILE A 112 -5.34 -13.40 -3.18
N VAL A 113 -4.97 -13.09 -4.39
CA VAL A 113 -5.68 -13.54 -5.57
C VAL A 113 -4.70 -14.38 -6.38
N ARG A 114 -5.12 -15.54 -6.82
CA ARG A 114 -4.30 -16.42 -7.66
C ARG A 114 -3.76 -15.66 -8.85
N LEU A 115 -2.45 -15.75 -9.04
CA LEU A 115 -1.82 -15.29 -10.25
C LEU A 115 -2.11 -16.27 -11.37
N SER A 116 -2.77 -15.82 -12.43
CA SER A 116 -2.72 -16.52 -13.70
C SER A 116 -1.43 -16.10 -14.41
N GLY A 117 -0.41 -16.95 -14.34
CA GLY A 117 0.68 -16.91 -15.31
C GLY A 117 2.06 -16.45 -14.88
N LYS A 118 2.31 -15.65 -13.85
CA LYS A 118 3.70 -15.32 -13.40
C LYS A 118 3.67 -14.40 -12.18
N PRO A 119 4.55 -14.58 -11.19
CA PRO A 119 5.51 -15.67 -11.05
C PRO A 119 4.82 -17.02 -10.75
N SER A 120 5.55 -18.14 -10.79
CA SER A 120 5.03 -19.49 -10.51
C SER A 120 4.56 -19.66 -9.06
N TYR A 121 4.77 -18.66 -8.23
CA TYR A 121 4.34 -18.60 -6.84
C TYR A 121 3.79 -17.21 -6.51
N ASP A 122 2.98 -17.10 -5.46
CA ASP A 122 2.54 -15.85 -4.87
C ASP A 122 2.98 -15.78 -3.41
N ALA A 123 3.40 -14.59 -2.97
CA ALA A 123 3.82 -14.38 -1.61
C ALA A 123 3.33 -13.01 -1.12
N ASN A 124 2.60 -13.02 0.01
CA ASN A 124 2.03 -11.85 0.62
C ASN A 124 2.34 -11.82 2.11
N LEU A 125 2.83 -10.69 2.58
CA LEU A 125 3.15 -10.46 3.98
C LEU A 125 1.97 -9.82 4.69
N TYR A 126 1.60 -10.34 5.85
CA TYR A 126 0.61 -9.74 6.74
C TYR A 126 1.29 -9.22 8.00
N THR A 127 0.93 -8.02 8.41
CA THR A 127 1.41 -7.35 9.61
C THR A 127 0.23 -6.99 10.51
N PHE A 128 0.49 -6.56 11.74
CA PHE A 128 -0.55 -6.10 12.66
C PHE A 128 -1.39 -4.91 12.13
N ARG A 129 -0.93 -4.27 11.06
CA ARG A 129 -1.65 -3.20 10.36
C ARG A 129 -2.81 -3.73 9.52
N TYR A 130 -2.88 -5.04 9.30
CA TYR A 130 -4.01 -5.66 8.62
C TYR A 130 -5.24 -5.72 9.55
N VAL A 131 -6.40 -6.00 8.96
CA VAL A 131 -7.67 -6.05 9.68
C VAL A 131 -7.69 -7.15 10.73
N LYS A 132 -8.32 -6.88 11.86
CA LYS A 132 -8.23 -7.70 13.05
C LYS A 132 -8.85 -9.08 12.94
N GLU A 133 -9.94 -9.32 12.20
CA GLU A 133 -10.67 -10.60 12.23
C GLU A 133 -11.59 -10.83 11.03
N PRO A 134 -11.79 -12.11 10.67
CA PRO A 134 -10.75 -13.02 10.22
C PRO A 134 -10.11 -12.42 8.97
N HIS A 135 -8.84 -12.61 8.77
CA HIS A 135 -8.19 -12.12 7.56
C HIS A 135 -8.70 -12.91 6.36
N PRO A 136 -9.64 -12.42 5.56
CA PRO A 136 -10.23 -13.23 4.49
C PRO A 136 -9.20 -13.60 3.42
N GLY A 137 -8.11 -12.85 3.33
CA GLY A 137 -7.00 -13.16 2.45
C GLY A 137 -6.05 -14.26 2.96
N LEU A 138 -6.12 -14.60 4.26
CA LEU A 138 -5.26 -15.65 4.84
C LEU A 138 -5.91 -17.04 4.79
N THR A 139 -7.19 -17.13 4.46
CA THR A 139 -7.82 -18.44 4.28
C THR A 139 -7.20 -19.14 3.09
N ASN A 140 -6.77 -20.36 3.29
CA ASN A 140 -6.29 -21.19 2.20
C ASN A 140 -7.50 -21.71 1.38
N PRO A 141 -7.73 -21.23 0.15
CA PRO A 141 -8.79 -21.77 -0.69
C PRO A 141 -8.59 -23.27 -0.90
N ILE A 142 -9.68 -24.03 -0.92
CA ILE A 142 -9.64 -25.48 -1.18
C ILE A 142 -8.78 -25.77 -2.42
N GLY A 143 -7.81 -26.65 -2.28
CA GLY A 143 -6.89 -27.05 -3.35
C GLY A 143 -5.74 -26.07 -3.63
N THR A 144 -5.56 -25.02 -2.82
CA THR A 144 -4.40 -24.14 -2.92
C THR A 144 -3.26 -24.69 -2.06
N LYS A 145 -2.06 -24.76 -2.62
CA LYS A 145 -0.85 -25.07 -1.86
C LYS A 145 -0.34 -23.82 -1.18
N ALA A 146 -0.81 -23.52 0.03
CA ALA A 146 -0.37 -22.37 0.82
C ALA A 146 0.42 -22.80 2.05
N LEU A 147 1.51 -22.11 2.28
CA LEU A 147 2.36 -22.21 3.46
C LEU A 147 2.25 -20.89 4.22
N PHE A 148 2.05 -20.95 5.54
CA PHE A 148 2.08 -19.78 6.41
C PHE A 148 3.32 -19.86 7.30
N ILE A 149 4.17 -18.85 7.19
CA ILE A 149 5.39 -18.71 8.00
C ILE A 149 5.16 -17.53 8.94
N ILE A 150 5.17 -17.77 10.23
CA ILE A 150 5.00 -16.77 11.27
C ILE A 150 6.36 -16.43 11.84
N GLY A 151 6.72 -15.18 11.76
CA GLY A 151 7.99 -14.67 12.27
C GLY A 151 7.81 -13.48 13.20
N LYS A 152 8.79 -13.25 14.05
CA LYS A 152 8.83 -12.15 15.00
C LYS A 152 10.15 -11.42 14.92
N ASN A 153 10.09 -10.11 14.71
CA ASN A 153 11.22 -9.20 14.72
C ASN A 153 11.45 -8.60 16.12
N ASN A 154 12.60 -7.97 16.33
CA ASN A 154 12.85 -7.19 17.54
C ASN A 154 12.14 -5.83 17.53
N GLN A 155 11.73 -5.35 16.37
CA GLN A 155 11.03 -4.08 16.15
C GLN A 155 10.09 -4.19 14.94
N PRO A 156 9.09 -3.30 14.79
CA PRO A 156 8.20 -3.32 13.63
C PRO A 156 8.96 -3.20 12.31
N LEU A 157 8.50 -3.92 11.29
CA LEU A 157 9.06 -3.84 9.95
C LEU A 157 8.85 -2.44 9.36
N LYS A 158 9.92 -1.81 8.90
CA LYS A 158 9.87 -0.51 8.22
C LYS A 158 10.43 -0.61 6.81
N VAL A 159 9.82 0.12 5.91
CA VAL A 159 10.25 0.21 4.52
C VAL A 159 11.54 1.01 4.41
N ASN A 160 12.48 0.54 3.59
CA ASN A 160 13.79 1.15 3.35
C ASN A 160 14.65 1.34 4.62
N SER A 161 14.51 0.43 5.58
CA SER A 161 15.28 0.47 6.83
C SER A 161 16.27 -0.71 6.95
N GLY A 162 16.56 -1.37 5.83
CA GLY A 162 17.46 -2.52 5.76
C GLY A 162 16.78 -3.84 6.13
N ASP A 163 17.62 -4.81 6.42
CA ASP A 163 17.19 -6.16 6.82
C ASP A 163 16.89 -6.20 8.33
N PHE A 164 15.77 -6.76 8.70
CA PHE A 164 15.37 -7.00 10.09
C PHE A 164 15.62 -8.47 10.43
N GLU A 165 16.35 -8.71 11.49
CA GLU A 165 16.45 -10.07 12.05
C GLU A 165 15.12 -10.51 12.63
N ALA A 166 14.71 -11.72 12.30
CA ALA A 166 13.49 -12.35 12.78
C ALA A 166 13.75 -13.78 13.22
N THR A 167 12.90 -14.26 14.13
CA THR A 167 12.85 -15.68 14.50
C THR A 167 11.55 -16.25 13.98
N ILE A 168 11.61 -17.40 13.31
CA ILE A 168 10.42 -18.15 12.92
C ILE A 168 9.78 -18.76 14.17
N THR A 169 8.57 -18.31 14.49
CA THR A 169 7.84 -18.74 15.69
C THR A 169 6.92 -19.92 15.40
N LYS A 170 6.39 -20.03 14.17
CA LYS A 170 5.51 -21.12 13.77
C LYS A 170 5.50 -21.25 12.25
N ILE A 171 5.33 -22.49 11.78
CA ILE A 171 5.06 -22.82 10.37
C ILE A 171 3.78 -23.63 10.34
N ILE A 172 2.85 -23.23 9.46
CA ILE A 172 1.60 -23.95 9.22
C ILE A 172 1.61 -24.40 7.75
N ASP A 173 1.78 -25.68 7.54
CA ASP A 173 1.73 -26.26 6.20
C ASP A 173 0.28 -26.59 5.83
N GLY A 174 -0.33 -25.68 5.08
CA GLY A 174 -1.70 -25.82 4.58
C GLY A 174 -1.78 -26.23 3.11
N ARG A 175 -0.69 -26.73 2.53
CA ARG A 175 -0.65 -27.12 1.12
C ARG A 175 -1.60 -28.29 0.85
N GLY A 176 -2.65 -28.02 0.07
CA GLY A 176 -3.67 -29.02 -0.26
C GLY A 176 -4.79 -29.19 0.78
N THR A 177 -4.77 -28.45 1.89
CA THR A 177 -5.80 -28.49 2.93
C THR A 177 -6.31 -27.10 3.25
N THR A 178 -7.46 -27.01 3.91
CA THR A 178 -7.93 -25.75 4.51
C THR A 178 -7.34 -25.62 5.90
N VAL A 179 -6.72 -24.50 6.19
CA VAL A 179 -6.19 -24.17 7.52
C VAL A 179 -6.83 -22.90 8.03
N GLU A 180 -6.90 -22.77 9.35
CA GLU A 180 -7.32 -21.50 9.97
C GLU A 180 -6.30 -20.40 9.66
N ALA A 181 -6.81 -19.22 9.37
CA ALA A 181 -5.98 -18.05 9.13
C ALA A 181 -5.23 -17.66 10.42
N PRO A 182 -3.91 -17.56 10.39
CA PRO A 182 -3.18 -17.04 11.53
C PRO A 182 -3.43 -15.53 11.69
N TYR A 183 -3.49 -15.08 12.94
CA TYR A 183 -3.66 -13.66 13.28
C TYR A 183 -2.32 -13.03 13.62
N VAL A 184 -2.16 -11.77 13.22
CA VAL A 184 -1.04 -10.93 13.65
C VAL A 184 -1.56 -9.97 14.71
N THR A 185 -1.19 -10.20 15.96
CA THR A 185 -1.64 -9.40 17.13
C THR A 185 -0.53 -8.51 17.69
N ASP A 186 0.71 -8.91 17.52
CA ASP A 186 1.90 -8.18 17.97
C ASP A 186 2.45 -7.34 16.82
N LYS A 187 2.76 -6.07 17.08
CA LYS A 187 3.35 -5.16 16.08
C LYS A 187 4.69 -5.62 15.50
N ASN A 188 5.38 -6.50 16.19
CA ASN A 188 6.66 -7.06 15.76
C ASN A 188 6.50 -8.42 15.07
N GLU A 189 5.29 -8.96 15.02
CA GLU A 189 4.98 -10.23 14.38
C GLU A 189 4.47 -10.03 12.97
N TRP A 190 4.73 -11.00 12.12
CA TRP A 190 4.25 -11.04 10.75
C TRP A 190 3.92 -12.47 10.32
N VAL A 191 3.07 -12.58 9.31
CA VAL A 191 2.74 -13.82 8.65
C VAL A 191 3.05 -13.69 7.17
N LEU A 192 3.95 -14.52 6.66
CA LEU A 192 4.18 -14.65 5.23
C LEU A 192 3.39 -15.85 4.70
N GLN A 193 2.41 -15.57 3.84
CA GLN A 193 1.69 -16.61 3.10
C GLN A 193 2.36 -16.81 1.76
N VAL A 194 2.71 -18.04 1.44
CA VAL A 194 3.37 -18.39 0.17
C VAL A 194 2.62 -19.53 -0.50
N THR A 195 2.43 -19.42 -1.82
CA THR A 195 1.79 -20.44 -2.65
C THR A 195 2.74 -20.90 -3.77
N GLY A 196 2.43 -22.03 -4.43
CA GLY A 196 3.20 -22.53 -5.56
C GLY A 196 4.55 -23.13 -5.18
N ASP A 197 5.47 -23.19 -6.14
CA ASP A 197 6.72 -23.95 -6.02
C ASP A 197 7.62 -23.46 -4.86
N LYS A 198 7.57 -22.18 -4.53
CA LYS A 198 8.35 -21.62 -3.42
C LYS A 198 7.84 -22.06 -2.05
N ALA A 199 6.55 -22.38 -1.91
CA ALA A 199 6.02 -22.97 -0.69
C ALA A 199 6.61 -24.37 -0.46
N ASP A 200 6.78 -25.16 -1.52
CA ASP A 200 7.40 -26.49 -1.45
C ASP A 200 8.89 -26.40 -1.07
N GLU A 201 9.60 -25.41 -1.58
CA GLU A 201 11.00 -25.17 -1.24
C GLU A 201 11.18 -24.67 0.20
N LEU A 202 10.36 -23.71 0.63
CA LEU A 202 10.46 -23.09 1.95
C LEU A 202 10.18 -24.11 3.08
N VAL A 203 9.18 -24.97 2.93
CA VAL A 203 8.85 -25.96 3.97
C VAL A 203 9.98 -26.97 4.21
N GLN A 204 10.82 -27.21 3.19
CA GLN A 204 11.99 -28.09 3.31
C GLN A 204 13.19 -27.39 3.96
N ASN A 205 13.28 -26.07 3.86
CA ASN A 205 14.44 -25.28 4.27
C ASN A 205 14.24 -24.48 5.56
N LEU A 206 13.02 -24.41 6.09
CA LEU A 206 12.66 -23.63 7.28
C LEU A 206 12.05 -24.50 8.36
N LYS A 207 12.40 -24.20 9.60
CA LYS A 207 11.78 -24.76 10.80
C LYS A 207 11.55 -23.70 11.87
N THR A 208 10.67 -23.97 12.80
CA THR A 208 10.47 -23.15 13.99
C THR A 208 11.78 -22.99 14.76
N GLY A 209 12.09 -21.76 15.17
CA GLY A 209 13.34 -21.38 15.84
C GLY A 209 14.42 -20.85 14.89
N ASP A 210 14.29 -21.02 13.59
CA ASP A 210 15.29 -20.52 12.64
C ASP A 210 15.37 -18.98 12.69
N LYS A 211 16.61 -18.48 12.53
CA LYS A 211 16.89 -17.06 12.33
C LYS A 211 16.87 -16.75 10.85
N VAL A 212 16.13 -15.73 10.50
CA VAL A 212 15.98 -15.25 9.13
C VAL A 212 16.13 -13.72 9.10
N GLN A 213 16.27 -13.15 7.91
CA GLN A 213 16.20 -11.71 7.72
C GLN A 213 14.98 -11.40 6.83
N ILE A 214 14.27 -10.35 7.18
CA ILE A 214 13.14 -9.86 6.39
C ILE A 214 13.34 -8.37 6.08
N SER A 215 13.05 -7.97 4.86
CA SER A 215 13.14 -6.58 4.44
C SER A 215 11.98 -6.17 3.54
N ALA A 216 11.69 -4.88 3.53
CA ALA A 216 10.72 -4.25 2.66
C ALA A 216 11.40 -3.05 1.99
N GLU A 217 11.60 -3.11 0.70
CA GLU A 217 12.19 -2.03 -0.08
C GLU A 217 11.14 -1.40 -0.99
N LEU A 218 11.02 -0.08 -0.94
CA LEU A 218 10.23 0.70 -1.87
C LEU A 218 11.12 1.71 -2.58
N LYS A 219 11.36 1.47 -3.84
CA LYS A 219 12.10 2.36 -4.70
C LYS A 219 11.16 3.43 -5.24
N ILE A 220 11.48 4.70 -4.98
CA ILE A 220 10.74 5.86 -5.47
C ILE A 220 11.61 6.59 -6.50
N GLY A 221 11.29 6.45 -7.79
CA GLY A 221 12.22 6.84 -8.85
C GLY A 221 13.55 6.09 -8.70
N SER A 222 14.64 6.79 -8.41
CA SER A 222 15.95 6.21 -8.12
C SER A 222 16.27 6.12 -6.61
N SER A 223 15.38 6.60 -5.73
CA SER A 223 15.63 6.71 -4.29
C SER A 223 15.13 5.49 -3.52
N THR A 224 15.93 5.04 -2.56
CA THR A 224 15.61 4.06 -1.53
C THR A 224 15.74 4.64 -0.12
N ASN A 225 15.63 5.97 0.01
CA ASN A 225 15.68 6.62 1.32
C ASN A 225 14.56 6.12 2.23
N PRO A 226 14.76 6.10 3.57
CA PRO A 226 13.73 5.78 4.53
C PRO A 226 12.48 6.65 4.31
N ILE A 227 11.32 6.00 4.31
CA ILE A 227 10.04 6.62 3.99
C ILE A 227 9.25 6.83 5.28
N LYS A 228 8.76 8.04 5.48
CA LYS A 228 7.84 8.35 6.58
C LYS A 228 6.40 8.09 6.18
N VAL A 229 5.98 8.61 5.03
CA VAL A 229 4.62 8.44 4.50
C VAL A 229 4.68 8.23 3.00
N HIS A 230 3.86 7.32 2.51
CA HIS A 230 3.59 7.17 1.08
C HIS A 230 2.11 6.89 0.84
N ASN A 231 1.54 7.57 -0.16
CA ASN A 231 0.21 7.30 -0.68
C ASN A 231 0.25 7.22 -2.20
N SER A 232 -0.23 6.12 -2.73
CA SER A 232 -0.33 5.92 -4.18
C SER A 232 -1.49 6.66 -4.79
N SER A 233 -1.29 7.03 -6.05
CA SER A 233 -2.31 7.55 -6.95
C SER A 233 -2.26 6.85 -8.31
N MET A 234 -3.39 6.88 -9.00
CA MET A 234 -3.54 6.40 -10.37
C MET A 234 -3.11 7.46 -11.38
N TYR A 235 -3.28 8.74 -11.06
CA TYR A 235 -3.14 9.84 -12.00
C TYR A 235 -2.23 10.95 -11.49
N ARG A 236 -1.57 11.60 -12.44
CA ARG A 236 -0.91 12.89 -12.22
C ARG A 236 -1.31 13.85 -13.33
N TYR A 237 -1.48 15.12 -12.98
CA TYR A 237 -1.80 16.17 -13.95
C TYR A 237 -0.55 16.77 -14.58
N VAL A 238 0.50 16.92 -13.78
CA VAL A 238 1.75 17.58 -14.16
C VAL A 238 2.92 16.72 -13.72
N TYR A 239 3.90 16.63 -14.58
CA TYR A 239 5.19 16.02 -14.27
C TYR A 239 6.31 16.84 -14.90
N ASN A 240 7.25 17.33 -14.06
CA ASN A 240 8.31 18.21 -14.50
C ASN A 240 7.79 19.43 -15.28
N GLY A 241 6.69 20.03 -14.82
CA GLY A 241 6.06 21.17 -15.47
C GLY A 241 5.24 20.87 -16.73
N VAL A 242 5.22 19.61 -17.19
CA VAL A 242 4.55 19.18 -18.42
C VAL A 242 3.24 18.47 -18.13
N TYR A 243 2.23 18.70 -18.94
CA TYR A 243 0.96 17.99 -18.88
C TYR A 243 1.16 16.48 -19.02
N SER A 244 0.57 15.74 -18.12
CA SER A 244 0.57 14.27 -18.09
C SER A 244 -0.83 13.76 -18.38
N ALA A 245 -1.11 13.47 -19.63
CA ALA A 245 -2.39 12.89 -20.03
C ALA A 245 -2.61 11.51 -19.37
N PRO A 246 -3.84 11.17 -18.95
CA PRO A 246 -4.16 9.83 -18.51
C PRO A 246 -4.07 8.85 -19.68
N PRO A 247 -3.87 7.55 -19.41
CA PRO A 247 -3.69 6.54 -20.48
C PRO A 247 -4.92 6.36 -21.37
N LYS A 248 -6.12 6.62 -20.84
CA LYS A 248 -7.38 6.47 -21.56
C LYS A 248 -8.03 7.83 -21.79
N LYS A 249 -8.57 8.02 -22.97
CA LYS A 249 -9.27 9.25 -23.35
C LYS A 249 -10.51 9.49 -22.47
N GLU A 250 -11.25 8.44 -22.16
CA GLU A 250 -12.44 8.54 -21.30
C GLU A 250 -12.09 9.07 -19.91
N ASP A 251 -10.92 8.69 -19.37
CA ASP A 251 -10.45 9.21 -18.08
C ASP A 251 -10.12 10.71 -18.17
N ALA A 252 -9.61 11.16 -19.32
CA ALA A 252 -9.29 12.57 -19.55
C ALA A 252 -10.54 13.46 -19.61
N GLU A 253 -11.63 12.95 -20.19
CA GLU A 253 -12.87 13.68 -20.41
C GLU A 253 -13.85 13.57 -19.23
N THR A 254 -13.55 12.69 -18.26
CA THR A 254 -14.41 12.50 -17.09
C THR A 254 -14.30 13.67 -16.12
N ILE A 255 -15.42 14.33 -15.89
CA ILE A 255 -15.55 15.44 -14.97
C ILE A 255 -15.80 14.92 -13.55
N ASN A 256 -14.95 15.30 -12.60
CA ASN A 256 -15.06 14.85 -11.22
C ASN A 256 -14.65 15.92 -10.21
N PRO A 257 -15.20 15.87 -8.98
CA PRO A 257 -14.54 16.47 -7.83
C PRO A 257 -13.23 15.74 -7.58
N THR A 258 -12.20 16.42 -7.11
CA THR A 258 -10.88 15.80 -6.88
C THR A 258 -10.14 16.46 -5.74
N THR A 259 -9.34 15.67 -5.03
CA THR A 259 -8.30 16.14 -4.13
C THR A 259 -6.95 16.06 -4.81
N ASN A 260 -6.17 17.11 -4.74
CA ASN A 260 -4.92 17.24 -5.48
C ASN A 260 -3.80 17.71 -4.57
N LEU A 261 -2.62 17.17 -4.81
CA LEU A 261 -1.39 17.53 -4.13
C LEU A 261 -0.33 17.88 -5.16
N GLY A 262 0.25 19.05 -5.06
CA GLY A 262 1.28 19.50 -5.98
C GLY A 262 2.46 20.15 -5.28
N MET A 263 3.54 20.34 -6.03
CA MET A 263 4.78 20.94 -5.58
C MET A 263 5.26 21.98 -6.58
N THR A 264 5.81 23.08 -6.10
CA THR A 264 6.46 24.10 -6.94
C THR A 264 7.79 23.60 -7.50
N GLN A 265 8.30 24.23 -8.58
CA GLN A 265 9.53 23.84 -9.24
C GLN A 265 10.76 23.92 -8.32
N ASP A 266 10.83 24.96 -7.49
CA ASP A 266 11.88 25.14 -6.48
C ASP A 266 11.76 24.22 -5.27
N LYS A 267 10.71 23.37 -5.24
CA LYS A 267 10.38 22.45 -4.16
C LYS A 267 10.15 23.11 -2.80
N SER A 268 9.93 24.41 -2.78
CA SER A 268 9.75 25.18 -1.53
C SER A 268 8.34 25.08 -0.96
N LYS A 269 7.35 24.73 -1.78
CA LYS A 269 5.94 24.69 -1.38
C LYS A 269 5.24 23.42 -1.85
N ILE A 270 4.45 22.86 -0.93
CA ILE A 270 3.46 21.84 -1.23
C ILE A 270 2.10 22.54 -1.22
N VAL A 271 1.33 22.34 -2.27
CA VAL A 271 -0.01 22.94 -2.43
C VAL A 271 -1.04 21.83 -2.44
N ILE A 272 -2.02 21.94 -1.58
CA ILE A 272 -3.20 21.08 -1.54
C ILE A 272 -4.36 21.90 -2.09
N PHE A 273 -5.08 21.37 -3.06
CA PHE A 273 -6.32 21.97 -3.52
C PHE A 273 -7.37 20.92 -3.80
N CYS A 274 -8.61 21.26 -3.49
CA CYS A 274 -9.78 20.43 -3.75
C CYS A 274 -10.64 21.11 -4.80
N VAL A 275 -11.31 20.29 -5.58
CA VAL A 275 -12.29 20.71 -6.56
C VAL A 275 -13.61 20.07 -6.17
N ASP A 276 -14.61 20.90 -5.91
CA ASP A 276 -15.98 20.42 -5.67
C ASP A 276 -16.63 19.98 -6.98
N GLY A 277 -17.68 19.18 -6.88
CA GLY A 277 -18.38 18.71 -8.07
C GLY A 277 -19.53 17.77 -7.76
N ARG A 278 -20.23 17.35 -8.82
CA ARG A 278 -21.43 16.49 -8.74
C ARG A 278 -22.61 17.17 -8.02
N THR A 279 -22.66 18.49 -8.08
CA THR A 279 -23.79 19.30 -7.61
C THR A 279 -24.34 20.13 -8.78
N ASP A 280 -25.51 20.74 -8.58
CA ASP A 280 -26.13 21.59 -9.62
C ASP A 280 -25.29 22.85 -9.90
N SER A 281 -24.56 23.36 -8.89
CA SER A 281 -23.68 24.53 -9.01
C SER A 281 -22.28 24.20 -9.48
N ASP A 282 -21.77 23.03 -9.13
CA ASP A 282 -20.36 22.66 -9.29
C ASP A 282 -20.24 21.29 -9.98
N ARG A 283 -19.84 21.31 -11.23
CA ARG A 283 -19.71 20.08 -12.01
C ARG A 283 -18.44 19.30 -11.70
N GLY A 284 -17.41 19.96 -11.21
CA GLY A 284 -16.05 19.43 -11.15
C GLY A 284 -15.21 19.88 -12.35
N LEU A 285 -14.03 19.30 -12.51
CA LEU A 285 -13.13 19.57 -13.63
C LEU A 285 -12.78 18.28 -14.38
N ASP A 286 -12.60 18.38 -15.68
CA ASP A 286 -11.93 17.39 -16.46
C ASP A 286 -10.41 17.44 -16.22
N PHE A 287 -9.68 16.52 -16.84
CA PHE A 287 -8.25 16.38 -16.61
C PHE A 287 -7.44 17.57 -17.12
N TYR A 288 -7.84 18.12 -18.27
CA TYR A 288 -7.15 19.27 -18.87
C TYR A 288 -7.48 20.58 -18.15
N GLU A 289 -8.71 20.75 -17.71
CA GLU A 289 -9.12 21.90 -16.89
C GLU A 289 -8.36 21.95 -15.57
N ALA A 290 -8.24 20.79 -14.88
CA ALA A 290 -7.45 20.66 -13.67
C ALA A 290 -5.97 20.97 -13.91
N TYR A 291 -5.39 20.52 -15.03
CA TYR A 291 -4.04 20.91 -15.43
C TYR A 291 -3.88 22.43 -15.58
N ARG A 292 -4.86 23.10 -16.19
CA ARG A 292 -4.81 24.58 -16.34
C ARG A 292 -4.81 25.29 -14.98
N VAL A 293 -5.55 24.76 -14.00
CA VAL A 293 -5.50 25.26 -12.61
C VAL A 293 -4.11 25.05 -12.03
N CYS A 294 -3.54 23.85 -12.16
CA CYS A 294 -2.17 23.56 -11.70
C CYS A 294 -1.15 24.54 -12.27
N LYS A 295 -1.24 24.81 -13.58
CA LYS A 295 -0.36 25.77 -14.26
C LYS A 295 -0.50 27.18 -13.71
N LYS A 296 -1.73 27.65 -13.46
CA LYS A 296 -1.96 28.97 -12.85
C LYS A 296 -1.41 29.08 -11.44
N LEU A 297 -1.41 27.99 -10.69
CA LEU A 297 -0.83 27.89 -9.34
C LEU A 297 0.70 27.73 -9.35
N GLY A 298 1.35 27.66 -10.52
CA GLY A 298 2.80 27.47 -10.64
C GLY A 298 3.29 26.11 -10.19
N LEU A 299 2.46 25.08 -10.29
CA LEU A 299 2.80 23.73 -9.84
C LEU A 299 3.60 22.98 -10.91
N TYR A 300 4.65 22.31 -10.45
CA TYR A 300 5.61 21.62 -11.30
C TYR A 300 5.37 20.11 -11.34
N ASP A 301 5.00 19.51 -10.20
CA ASP A 301 4.53 18.13 -10.09
C ASP A 301 3.19 18.12 -9.36
N VAL A 302 2.20 17.39 -9.89
CA VAL A 302 0.86 17.29 -9.29
C VAL A 302 0.30 15.89 -9.46
N ILE A 303 -0.11 15.32 -8.34
CA ILE A 303 -0.84 14.07 -8.26
C ILE A 303 -2.31 14.34 -7.94
N ARG A 304 -3.18 13.65 -8.67
CA ARG A 304 -4.60 13.58 -8.39
C ARG A 304 -4.90 12.41 -7.47
N PHE A 305 -5.56 12.67 -6.38
CA PHE A 305 -6.19 11.68 -5.51
C PHE A 305 -7.69 11.53 -5.79
N ASP A 306 -8.36 10.77 -4.96
CA ASP A 306 -9.80 10.55 -5.10
C ASP A 306 -10.63 11.81 -4.82
#